data_67247fc97d13d51bb3f7d516e4ad0355
#
_entry.id   67247fc97d13d51bb3f7d516e4ad0355
#
_cell.length_a   1.000
_cell.length_b   1.000
_cell.length_c   1.000
_cell.angle_alpha   90.00
_cell.angle_beta   90.00
_cell.angle_gamma   90.00
#
_symmetry.space_group_name_H-M   'P 1'
#
loop_
_entity.id
_entity.type
_entity.pdbx_description
1 polymer ?
#
loop_
_entity_poly.entity_id
_entity_poly.type
_entity_poly.pdbx_seq_one_letter_code
_entity_poly.pdbx_strand_id
1 'polypeptide(L)'
;MSVHADAIITAGLRPDLFAGRGVLANSKALVFAALIVLVVAGLGFRVTGLSAEGLSEDELNKLNAVADYRAHGLTGANGEHPMLMKACQAVSIILAEKWNNTFLSNPIAPETALRLPTAVVGALSAILIFLITSELFGVEVALIAAALWAFDPSAIGLNRIAKEDSFLVFFFLLANVFWLRGQRAAESTDSSPNKYYWLTAASYGAMVASKYVPHLFAISICYYWMFQGLPETRWRLGKKRLLIFFTIMGLVFLVLSPTVLLPETWRQMGLFAGGKRISHDGYEFMNHLYTQRFSDWLNGIPVYFYLVFTAVKLPLLAVLGFVACLPLLFRRKLGDGRYFILFWFLLWVVAFCFSGGKFTRYYTTILPAVLITSALGIQFAGRWLANRISDSVSLKHYVPAILAVIVIAGSVIDSVNAAPHFRLFLNSIGGGTNWAGYYFPHDEFYDASMRDAIAEIATRARTGARVASESPSLAAYYAERAKRTDLVCISLSDPDAVKQLAVGDYVIVARGRRYFSNDALISTLRDHATPIAELKLGVVPSAKIYELDQSALSNLH
;
A
#
# COMPACT_ATOMS: atom_id res chain seq x y z
N MET A 1 -6.93 48.57 -7.76
CA MET A 1 -6.78 47.28 -7.01
C MET A 1 -6.77 46.04 -7.93
N SER A 2 -7.06 46.15 -9.24
CA SER A 2 -7.08 45.00 -10.18
C SER A 2 -5.70 44.56 -10.70
N VAL A 3 -4.74 45.46 -10.87
CA VAL A 3 -3.43 45.17 -11.48
C VAL A 3 -2.50 44.34 -10.55
N HIS A 4 -2.69 44.41 -9.24
CA HIS A 4 -1.94 43.59 -8.28
C HIS A 4 -2.48 42.16 -8.14
N ALA A 5 -3.76 41.93 -8.44
CA ALA A 5 -4.35 40.56 -8.40
C ALA A 5 -3.81 39.70 -9.56
N ASP A 6 -3.68 40.28 -10.76
CA ASP A 6 -3.19 39.53 -11.95
C ASP A 6 -1.72 39.13 -11.83
N ALA A 7 -0.88 39.95 -11.20
CA ALA A 7 0.54 39.63 -10.97
C ALA A 7 0.73 38.50 -9.95
N ILE A 8 -0.19 38.36 -8.98
CA ILE A 8 -0.20 37.27 -8.01
C ILE A 8 -0.74 35.96 -8.64
N ILE A 9 -1.67 36.09 -9.57
CA ILE A 9 -2.37 34.98 -10.22
C ILE A 9 -1.47 34.21 -11.21
N THR A 10 -0.63 34.91 -11.96
CA THR A 10 0.29 34.30 -12.95
C THR A 10 1.58 33.76 -12.33
N ALA A 11 2.01 34.28 -11.19
CA ALA A 11 3.22 33.83 -10.48
C ALA A 11 3.00 32.54 -9.63
N GLY A 12 1.76 32.17 -9.31
CA GLY A 12 1.43 31.14 -8.33
C GLY A 12 1.58 29.69 -8.81
N LEU A 13 1.67 29.39 -10.09
CA LEU A 13 1.65 28.02 -10.64
C LEU A 13 3.01 27.49 -11.11
N ARG A 14 4.07 28.29 -11.11
CA ARG A 14 5.43 27.83 -11.42
C ARG A 14 6.39 28.35 -10.36
N PRO A 15 6.96 27.45 -9.54
CA PRO A 15 7.96 27.89 -8.57
C PRO A 15 9.19 28.44 -9.30
N ASP A 16 9.58 29.67 -8.99
CA ASP A 16 10.80 30.31 -9.53
C ASP A 16 12.07 29.48 -9.28
N LEU A 17 12.06 28.60 -8.26
CA LEU A 17 13.12 27.65 -7.97
C LEU A 17 13.33 26.61 -9.09
N PHE A 18 12.33 26.37 -9.95
CA PHE A 18 12.36 25.34 -10.99
C PHE A 18 12.19 25.91 -12.40
N ALA A 19 12.29 27.23 -12.58
CA ALA A 19 12.10 27.93 -13.86
C ALA A 19 13.24 27.71 -14.88
N GLY A 20 14.30 26.99 -14.55
CA GLY A 20 15.31 26.56 -15.51
C GLY A 20 14.78 25.38 -16.35
N ARG A 21 14.59 25.57 -17.66
CA ARG A 21 14.24 24.48 -18.59
C ARG A 21 15.40 23.49 -18.66
N GLY A 22 15.30 22.36 -17.99
CA GLY A 22 16.25 21.25 -18.12
C GLY A 22 16.20 20.64 -19.53
N VAL A 23 17.28 19.97 -19.92
CA VAL A 23 17.44 19.33 -21.25
C VAL A 23 16.27 18.37 -21.56
N LEU A 24 15.75 17.68 -20.55
CA LEU A 24 14.63 16.73 -20.69
C LEU A 24 13.27 17.40 -20.89
N ALA A 25 13.05 18.60 -20.33
CA ALA A 25 11.77 19.30 -20.47
C ALA A 25 11.45 19.75 -21.90
N ASN A 26 12.44 19.82 -22.77
CA ASN A 26 12.29 20.25 -24.16
C ASN A 26 11.88 19.13 -25.12
N SER A 27 11.97 17.85 -24.73
CA SER A 27 11.59 16.71 -25.57
C SER A 27 10.46 15.89 -24.96
N LYS A 28 9.23 16.12 -25.42
CA LYS A 28 8.07 15.30 -25.02
C LYS A 28 8.27 13.80 -25.28
N ALA A 29 8.97 13.46 -26.36
CA ALA A 29 9.24 12.08 -26.73
C ALA A 29 10.16 11.39 -25.71
N LEU A 30 11.21 12.08 -25.23
CA LEU A 30 12.12 11.52 -24.19
C LEU A 30 11.40 11.34 -22.85
N VAL A 31 10.55 12.29 -22.44
CA VAL A 31 9.75 12.16 -21.22
C VAL A 31 8.79 10.98 -21.33
N PHE A 32 8.14 10.82 -22.47
CA PHE A 32 7.22 9.69 -22.71
C PHE A 32 7.96 8.36 -22.70
N ALA A 33 9.11 8.27 -23.38
CA ALA A 33 9.95 7.08 -23.38
C ALA A 33 10.44 6.72 -21.96
N ALA A 34 10.90 7.71 -21.18
CA ALA A 34 11.31 7.51 -19.79
C ALA A 34 10.16 6.97 -18.93
N LEU A 35 8.94 7.50 -19.07
CA LEU A 35 7.77 7.02 -18.35
C LEU A 35 7.42 5.56 -18.72
N ILE A 36 7.49 5.20 -20.00
CA ILE A 36 7.28 3.81 -20.42
C ILE A 36 8.30 2.89 -19.75
N VAL A 37 9.59 3.25 -19.78
CA VAL A 37 10.64 2.47 -19.13
C VAL A 37 10.39 2.33 -17.63
N LEU A 38 10.03 3.41 -16.93
CA LEU A 38 9.72 3.38 -15.50
C LEU A 38 8.53 2.46 -15.18
N VAL A 39 7.46 2.54 -15.98
CA VAL A 39 6.27 1.70 -15.77
C VAL A 39 6.58 0.24 -16.05
N VAL A 40 7.26 -0.07 -17.16
CA VAL A 40 7.60 -1.44 -17.54
C VAL A 40 8.57 -2.06 -16.52
N ALA A 41 9.63 -1.35 -16.15
CA ALA A 41 10.57 -1.83 -15.13
C ALA A 41 9.90 -1.96 -13.76
N GLY A 42 9.12 -0.95 -13.34
CA GLY A 42 8.35 -0.99 -12.09
C GLY A 42 7.30 -2.11 -12.07
N LEU A 43 6.69 -2.43 -13.21
CA LEU A 43 5.81 -3.60 -13.35
C LEU A 43 6.61 -4.90 -13.22
N GLY A 44 7.79 -4.99 -13.85
CA GLY A 44 8.67 -6.14 -13.72
C GLY A 44 8.95 -6.51 -12.27
N PHE A 45 9.36 -5.54 -11.44
CA PHE A 45 9.55 -5.76 -9.99
C PHE A 45 8.28 -6.22 -9.26
N ARG A 46 7.11 -5.74 -9.68
CA ARG A 46 5.84 -6.07 -9.04
C ARG A 46 5.29 -7.43 -9.42
N VAL A 47 5.54 -7.91 -10.64
CA VAL A 47 4.97 -9.18 -11.11
C VAL A 47 5.92 -10.37 -10.96
N THR A 48 7.23 -10.16 -10.92
CA THR A 48 8.22 -11.24 -10.79
C THR A 48 8.13 -11.88 -9.41
N GLY A 49 7.94 -13.21 -9.38
CA GLY A 49 7.89 -13.98 -8.13
C GLY A 49 6.69 -13.64 -7.24
N LEU A 50 5.51 -13.34 -7.78
CA LEU A 50 4.29 -13.08 -6.99
C LEU A 50 3.87 -14.29 -6.14
N SER A 51 4.21 -15.50 -6.54
CA SER A 51 3.96 -16.74 -5.79
C SER A 51 5.11 -17.17 -4.88
N ALA A 52 6.17 -16.36 -4.73
CA ALA A 52 7.27 -16.67 -3.82
C ALA A 52 6.80 -16.79 -2.35
N GLU A 53 5.77 -16.06 -1.98
CA GLU A 53 5.14 -16.11 -0.66
C GLU A 53 3.74 -16.71 -0.77
N GLY A 54 3.33 -17.49 0.24
CA GLY A 54 1.96 -17.98 0.38
C GLY A 54 0.94 -16.84 0.50
N LEU A 55 -0.35 -17.17 0.41
CA LEU A 55 -1.44 -16.23 0.68
C LEU A 55 -1.41 -15.81 2.15
N SER A 56 -1.93 -14.63 2.43
CA SER A 56 -2.35 -14.25 3.77
C SER A 56 -3.82 -14.61 4.02
N GLU A 57 -4.24 -14.56 5.29
CA GLU A 57 -5.64 -14.75 5.66
C GLU A 57 -6.57 -13.76 4.94
N ASP A 58 -6.17 -12.51 4.88
CA ASP A 58 -6.90 -11.46 4.15
C ASP A 58 -7.04 -11.76 2.65
N GLU A 59 -6.00 -12.33 2.03
CA GLU A 59 -6.01 -12.71 0.62
C GLU A 59 -6.89 -13.94 0.39
N LEU A 60 -6.86 -14.92 1.31
CA LEU A 60 -7.77 -16.07 1.27
C LEU A 60 -9.24 -15.63 1.33
N ASN A 61 -9.57 -14.66 2.18
CA ASN A 61 -10.92 -14.11 2.25
C ASN A 61 -11.39 -13.51 0.90
N LYS A 62 -10.47 -12.89 0.10
CA LYS A 62 -10.79 -12.42 -1.24
C LYS A 62 -10.99 -13.57 -2.23
N LEU A 63 -10.11 -14.57 -2.16
CA LEU A 63 -10.22 -15.76 -3.01
C LEU A 63 -11.55 -16.47 -2.79
N ASN A 64 -11.94 -16.65 -1.52
CA ASN A 64 -13.22 -17.26 -1.14
C ASN A 64 -14.41 -16.42 -1.61
N ALA A 65 -14.34 -15.08 -1.50
CA ALA A 65 -15.39 -14.21 -2.00
C ALA A 65 -15.52 -14.28 -3.52
N VAL A 66 -14.42 -14.37 -4.26
CA VAL A 66 -14.46 -14.57 -5.73
C VAL A 66 -15.06 -15.93 -6.08
N ALA A 67 -14.72 -16.99 -5.34
CA ALA A 67 -15.31 -18.31 -5.55
C ALA A 67 -16.82 -18.29 -5.27
N ASP A 68 -17.25 -17.63 -4.21
CA ASP A 68 -18.66 -17.47 -3.86
C ASP A 68 -19.44 -16.67 -4.94
N TYR A 69 -18.87 -15.57 -5.44
CA TYR A 69 -19.48 -14.82 -6.56
C TYR A 69 -19.63 -15.65 -7.83
N ARG A 70 -18.70 -16.56 -8.10
CA ARG A 70 -18.77 -17.45 -9.27
C ARG A 70 -19.84 -18.53 -9.12
N ALA A 71 -20.04 -19.01 -7.90
CA ALA A 71 -21.00 -20.08 -7.61
C ALA A 71 -22.44 -19.56 -7.46
N HIS A 72 -22.62 -18.39 -6.84
CA HIS A 72 -23.93 -17.90 -6.41
C HIS A 72 -24.32 -16.53 -7.00
N GLY A 73 -23.47 -15.92 -7.84
CA GLY A 73 -23.68 -14.57 -8.35
C GLY A 73 -23.30 -13.50 -7.33
N LEU A 74 -24.00 -12.37 -7.33
CA LEU A 74 -23.72 -11.26 -6.41
C LEU A 74 -24.17 -11.62 -5.00
N THR A 75 -23.22 -11.79 -4.08
CA THR A 75 -23.45 -12.07 -2.66
C THR A 75 -22.80 -11.00 -1.77
N GLY A 76 -23.09 -11.02 -0.47
CA GLY A 76 -22.44 -10.19 0.53
C GLY A 76 -21.09 -10.71 1.04
N ALA A 77 -20.50 -11.70 0.39
CA ALA A 77 -19.23 -12.30 0.82
C ALA A 77 -18.11 -11.26 0.88
N ASN A 78 -17.41 -11.19 2.01
CA ASN A 78 -16.40 -10.16 2.30
C ASN A 78 -16.92 -8.73 2.07
N GLY A 79 -18.17 -8.46 2.48
CA GLY A 79 -18.90 -7.21 2.22
C GLY A 79 -18.33 -5.99 2.94
N GLU A 80 -17.51 -6.17 3.98
CA GLU A 80 -16.74 -5.12 4.64
C GLU A 80 -15.74 -4.43 3.69
N HIS A 81 -15.46 -5.03 2.54
CA HIS A 81 -14.67 -4.45 1.47
C HIS A 81 -15.49 -4.33 0.19
N PRO A 82 -15.39 -3.20 -0.57
CA PRO A 82 -16.09 -3.03 -1.84
C PRO A 82 -15.71 -4.06 -2.91
N MET A 83 -16.51 -4.14 -3.97
CA MET A 83 -16.39 -5.21 -4.96
C MET A 83 -15.32 -4.99 -6.03
N LEU A 84 -14.95 -3.74 -6.37
CA LEU A 84 -14.16 -3.42 -7.57
C LEU A 84 -12.88 -4.27 -7.71
N MET A 85 -12.07 -4.33 -6.65
CA MET A 85 -10.83 -5.12 -6.69
C MET A 85 -11.13 -6.62 -6.87
N LYS A 86 -12.14 -7.15 -6.14
CA LYS A 86 -12.54 -8.56 -6.24
C LYS A 86 -13.04 -8.92 -7.64
N ALA A 87 -13.71 -8.00 -8.33
CA ALA A 87 -14.12 -8.18 -9.74
C ALA A 87 -12.89 -8.28 -10.66
N CYS A 88 -11.88 -7.42 -10.47
CA CYS A 88 -10.62 -7.52 -11.23
C CYS A 88 -9.86 -8.83 -10.91
N GLN A 89 -9.89 -9.26 -9.66
CA GLN A 89 -9.31 -10.54 -9.24
C GLN A 89 -10.04 -11.73 -9.86
N ALA A 90 -11.37 -11.70 -9.94
CA ALA A 90 -12.16 -12.73 -10.60
C ALA A 90 -11.77 -12.88 -12.08
N VAL A 91 -11.62 -11.76 -12.80
CA VAL A 91 -11.15 -11.77 -14.20
C VAL A 91 -9.74 -12.36 -14.30
N SER A 92 -8.83 -11.96 -13.42
CA SER A 92 -7.45 -12.48 -13.40
C SER A 92 -7.39 -13.97 -13.13
N ILE A 93 -8.19 -14.48 -12.19
CA ILE A 93 -8.29 -15.91 -11.87
C ILE A 93 -8.84 -16.70 -13.05
N ILE A 94 -9.91 -16.22 -13.69
CA ILE A 94 -10.49 -16.88 -14.87
C ILE A 94 -9.47 -16.96 -16.01
N LEU A 95 -8.71 -15.90 -16.24
CA LEU A 95 -7.65 -15.89 -17.26
C LEU A 95 -6.52 -16.86 -16.92
N ALA A 96 -6.12 -16.93 -15.64
CA ALA A 96 -5.10 -17.87 -15.18
C ALA A 96 -5.59 -19.34 -15.31
N GLU A 97 -6.84 -19.63 -14.99
CA GLU A 97 -7.43 -20.96 -15.18
C GLU A 97 -7.46 -21.37 -16.66
N LYS A 98 -7.85 -20.47 -17.55
CA LYS A 98 -7.81 -20.71 -19.00
C LYS A 98 -6.38 -20.98 -19.49
N TRP A 99 -5.41 -20.19 -18.99
CA TRP A 99 -4.01 -20.41 -19.29
C TRP A 99 -3.54 -21.78 -18.82
N ASN A 100 -3.85 -22.15 -17.58
CA ASN A 100 -3.44 -23.40 -16.97
C ASN A 100 -4.04 -24.63 -17.71
N ASN A 101 -5.25 -24.50 -18.22
CA ASN A 101 -5.89 -25.55 -19.03
C ASN A 101 -5.25 -25.69 -20.42
N THR A 102 -4.62 -24.64 -20.93
CA THR A 102 -3.97 -24.63 -22.25
C THR A 102 -2.49 -24.97 -22.15
N PHE A 103 -1.80 -24.49 -21.10
CA PHE A 103 -0.35 -24.62 -20.92
C PHE A 103 -0.03 -25.36 -19.63
N LEU A 104 -0.18 -26.68 -19.65
CA LEU A 104 0.01 -27.56 -18.47
C LEU A 104 1.42 -27.54 -17.88
N SER A 105 2.44 -27.24 -18.69
CA SER A 105 3.85 -27.23 -18.27
C SER A 105 4.27 -25.99 -17.46
N ASN A 106 3.46 -24.92 -17.49
CA ASN A 106 3.80 -23.67 -16.82
C ASN A 106 2.55 -23.02 -16.19
N PRO A 107 2.00 -23.64 -15.14
CA PRO A 107 0.76 -23.15 -14.52
C PRO A 107 1.00 -21.85 -13.73
N ILE A 108 0.02 -20.95 -13.83
CA ILE A 108 -0.04 -19.73 -13.00
C ILE A 108 -0.59 -20.12 -11.62
N ALA A 109 0.18 -19.85 -10.59
CA ALA A 109 -0.24 -20.11 -9.21
C ALA A 109 -1.41 -19.19 -8.78
N PRO A 110 -2.29 -19.64 -7.87
CA PRO A 110 -3.41 -18.82 -7.37
C PRO A 110 -2.98 -17.51 -6.74
N GLU A 111 -1.84 -17.51 -6.02
CA GLU A 111 -1.22 -16.33 -5.44
C GLU A 111 -0.91 -15.29 -6.52
N THR A 112 -0.34 -15.72 -7.64
CA THR A 112 -0.04 -14.85 -8.79
C THR A 112 -1.31 -14.29 -9.40
N ALA A 113 -2.29 -15.14 -9.68
CA ALA A 113 -3.55 -14.73 -10.29
C ALA A 113 -4.30 -13.70 -9.41
N LEU A 114 -4.31 -13.90 -8.09
CA LEU A 114 -4.98 -13.02 -7.14
C LEU A 114 -4.28 -11.66 -6.98
N ARG A 115 -2.93 -11.63 -7.00
CA ARG A 115 -2.10 -10.44 -6.77
C ARG A 115 -1.86 -9.60 -8.02
N LEU A 116 -1.98 -10.18 -9.21
CA LEU A 116 -1.66 -9.50 -10.47
C LEU A 116 -2.40 -8.17 -10.67
N PRO A 117 -3.73 -8.04 -10.39
CA PRO A 117 -4.43 -6.78 -10.57
C PRO A 117 -3.86 -5.63 -9.72
N THR A 118 -3.50 -5.89 -8.46
CA THR A 118 -2.91 -4.88 -7.56
C THR A 118 -1.49 -4.49 -8.00
N ALA A 119 -0.71 -5.44 -8.49
CA ALA A 119 0.63 -5.20 -9.03
C ALA A 119 0.59 -4.29 -10.28
N VAL A 120 -0.35 -4.54 -11.19
CA VAL A 120 -0.54 -3.74 -12.42
C VAL A 120 -0.98 -2.31 -12.07
N VAL A 121 -2.02 -2.17 -11.24
CA VAL A 121 -2.54 -0.86 -10.81
C VAL A 121 -1.46 -0.07 -10.06
N GLY A 122 -0.68 -0.76 -9.20
CA GLY A 122 0.46 -0.17 -8.50
C GLY A 122 1.54 0.35 -9.44
N ALA A 123 1.88 -0.37 -10.50
CA ALA A 123 2.84 0.09 -11.51
C ALA A 123 2.32 1.32 -12.29
N LEU A 124 1.05 1.29 -12.71
CA LEU A 124 0.41 2.39 -13.44
C LEU A 124 0.28 3.67 -12.59
N SER A 125 0.29 3.57 -11.26
CA SER A 125 0.28 4.74 -10.37
C SER A 125 1.48 5.65 -10.58
N ALA A 126 2.62 5.16 -11.09
CA ALA A 126 3.77 5.99 -11.45
C ALA A 126 3.42 7.09 -12.47
N ILE A 127 2.55 6.78 -13.44
CA ILE A 127 2.06 7.75 -14.44
C ILE A 127 1.26 8.87 -13.75
N LEU A 128 0.39 8.50 -12.81
CA LEU A 128 -0.47 9.45 -12.12
C LEU A 128 0.34 10.35 -11.17
N ILE A 129 1.34 9.79 -10.50
CA ILE A 129 2.30 10.55 -9.68
C ILE A 129 3.06 11.54 -10.57
N PHE A 130 3.54 11.08 -11.73
CA PHE A 130 4.17 11.99 -12.70
C PHE A 130 3.24 13.13 -13.11
N LEU A 131 1.99 12.81 -13.46
CA LEU A 131 1.02 13.81 -13.93
C LEU A 131 0.70 14.85 -12.85
N ILE A 132 0.43 14.43 -11.62
CA ILE A 132 0.17 15.36 -10.49
C ILE A 132 1.41 16.21 -10.23
N THR A 133 2.56 15.58 -10.12
CA THR A 133 3.80 16.28 -9.78
C THR A 133 4.23 17.25 -10.86
N SER A 134 4.04 16.90 -12.12
CA SER A 134 4.34 17.79 -13.25
C SER A 134 3.44 19.02 -13.28
N GLU A 135 2.17 18.87 -12.89
CA GLU A 135 1.22 19.99 -12.75
C GLU A 135 1.60 20.93 -11.61
N LEU A 136 2.09 20.38 -10.48
CA LEU A 136 2.37 21.15 -9.27
C LEU A 136 3.81 21.71 -9.22
N PHE A 137 4.81 20.95 -9.70
CA PHE A 137 6.23 21.24 -9.47
C PHE A 137 7.13 21.13 -10.71
N GLY A 138 6.57 20.71 -11.86
CA GLY A 138 7.28 20.59 -13.12
C GLY A 138 7.83 19.20 -13.42
N VAL A 139 8.27 19.00 -14.67
CA VAL A 139 8.57 17.69 -15.27
C VAL A 139 9.76 16.99 -14.61
N GLU A 140 10.81 17.74 -14.24
CA GLU A 140 12.02 17.15 -13.63
C GLU A 140 11.72 16.48 -12.31
N VAL A 141 11.03 17.18 -11.40
CA VAL A 141 10.59 16.63 -10.10
C VAL A 141 9.64 15.46 -10.31
N ALA A 142 8.77 15.57 -11.33
CA ALA A 142 7.80 14.53 -11.66
C ALA A 142 8.45 13.22 -12.11
N LEU A 143 9.50 13.28 -12.92
CA LEU A 143 10.27 12.09 -13.33
C LEU A 143 10.96 11.43 -12.13
N ILE A 144 11.55 12.22 -11.23
CA ILE A 144 12.19 11.70 -10.01
C ILE A 144 11.13 11.01 -9.12
N ALA A 145 9.99 11.66 -8.89
CA ALA A 145 8.93 11.11 -8.04
C ALA A 145 8.36 9.80 -8.62
N ALA A 146 8.12 9.75 -9.93
CA ALA A 146 7.66 8.54 -10.63
C ALA A 146 8.70 7.41 -10.57
N ALA A 147 10.00 7.73 -10.71
CA ALA A 147 11.08 6.76 -10.60
C ALA A 147 11.21 6.21 -9.17
N LEU A 148 11.13 7.09 -8.16
CA LEU A 148 11.10 6.63 -6.76
C LEU A 148 9.93 5.69 -6.51
N TRP A 149 8.71 6.00 -6.96
CA TRP A 149 7.57 5.08 -6.85
C TRP A 149 7.78 3.76 -7.58
N ALA A 150 8.38 3.79 -8.77
CA ALA A 150 8.64 2.59 -9.56
C ALA A 150 9.59 1.62 -8.85
N PHE A 151 10.58 2.16 -8.12
CA PHE A 151 11.71 1.43 -7.55
C PHE A 151 11.81 1.49 -6.02
N ASP A 152 10.81 1.99 -5.31
CA ASP A 152 10.76 1.94 -3.85
C ASP A 152 10.34 0.55 -3.37
N PRO A 153 11.16 -0.18 -2.55
CA PRO A 153 10.82 -1.52 -2.07
C PRO A 153 9.50 -1.58 -1.31
N SER A 154 9.19 -0.55 -0.51
CA SER A 154 7.94 -0.48 0.25
C SER A 154 6.73 -0.31 -0.68
N ALA A 155 6.81 0.57 -1.69
CA ALA A 155 5.76 0.71 -2.70
C ALA A 155 5.54 -0.61 -3.46
N ILE A 156 6.63 -1.27 -3.87
CA ILE A 156 6.56 -2.57 -4.55
C ILE A 156 5.92 -3.61 -3.63
N GLY A 157 6.41 -3.76 -2.40
CA GLY A 157 5.92 -4.75 -1.43
C GLY A 157 4.43 -4.59 -1.12
N LEU A 158 3.98 -3.34 -0.92
CA LEU A 158 2.56 -3.03 -0.65
C LEU A 158 1.66 -3.26 -1.87
N ASN A 159 2.16 -3.09 -3.10
CA ASN A 159 1.38 -3.37 -4.32
C ASN A 159 1.35 -4.86 -4.70
N ARG A 160 2.18 -5.70 -4.09
CA ARG A 160 2.24 -7.14 -4.35
C ARG A 160 1.27 -7.96 -3.50
N ILE A 161 0.57 -7.34 -2.55
CA ILE A 161 -0.49 -7.97 -1.78
C ILE A 161 -1.85 -7.71 -2.46
N ALA A 162 -2.75 -8.69 -2.41
CA ALA A 162 -4.11 -8.54 -2.95
C ALA A 162 -4.99 -7.74 -1.98
N LYS A 163 -4.65 -6.46 -1.80
CA LYS A 163 -5.35 -5.50 -0.91
C LYS A 163 -5.85 -4.27 -1.66
N GLU A 164 -6.93 -3.74 -1.17
CA GLU A 164 -7.67 -2.61 -1.72
C GLU A 164 -6.86 -1.32 -1.81
N ASP A 165 -5.79 -1.19 -1.02
CA ASP A 165 -5.02 0.04 -0.86
C ASP A 165 -4.37 0.52 -2.17
N SER A 166 -3.91 -0.40 -3.02
CA SER A 166 -3.34 -0.05 -4.34
C SER A 166 -4.39 0.55 -5.28
N PHE A 167 -5.60 -0.01 -5.30
CA PHE A 167 -6.72 0.53 -6.09
C PHE A 167 -7.19 1.87 -5.54
N LEU A 168 -7.31 1.99 -4.21
CA LEU A 168 -7.65 3.24 -3.53
C LEU A 168 -6.71 4.37 -3.95
N VAL A 169 -5.40 4.14 -3.87
CA VAL A 169 -4.38 5.14 -4.23
C VAL A 169 -4.44 5.48 -5.71
N PHE A 170 -4.56 4.50 -6.57
CA PHE A 170 -4.65 4.72 -8.01
C PHE A 170 -5.82 5.65 -8.36
N PHE A 171 -7.03 5.35 -7.88
CA PHE A 171 -8.21 6.15 -8.20
C PHE A 171 -8.22 7.51 -7.48
N PHE A 172 -7.62 7.60 -6.30
CA PHE A 172 -7.36 8.87 -5.63
C PHE A 172 -6.43 9.76 -6.47
N LEU A 173 -5.32 9.22 -6.96
CA LEU A 173 -4.39 9.94 -7.82
C LEU A 173 -5.06 10.34 -9.14
N LEU A 174 -5.80 9.43 -9.77
CA LEU A 174 -6.52 9.68 -11.02
C LEU A 174 -7.55 10.81 -10.85
N ALA A 175 -8.30 10.79 -9.76
CA ALA A 175 -9.24 11.85 -9.42
C ALA A 175 -8.54 13.21 -9.29
N ASN A 176 -7.37 13.26 -8.63
CA ASN A 176 -6.61 14.49 -8.47
C ASN A 176 -5.97 14.99 -9.77
N VAL A 177 -5.54 14.11 -10.66
CA VAL A 177 -5.11 14.52 -12.02
C VAL A 177 -6.23 15.27 -12.74
N PHE A 178 -7.44 14.70 -12.74
CA PHE A 178 -8.58 15.35 -13.40
C PHE A 178 -9.04 16.61 -12.65
N TRP A 179 -9.00 16.60 -11.33
CA TRP A 179 -9.34 17.76 -10.52
C TRP A 179 -8.43 18.97 -10.82
N LEU A 180 -7.11 18.78 -10.82
CA LEU A 180 -6.12 19.81 -11.14
C LEU A 180 -6.33 20.37 -12.56
N ARG A 181 -6.56 19.50 -13.54
CA ARG A 181 -6.86 19.89 -14.91
C ARG A 181 -8.19 20.62 -15.05
N GLY A 182 -9.20 20.20 -14.29
CA GLY A 182 -10.50 20.86 -14.25
C GLY A 182 -10.41 22.29 -13.72
N GLN A 183 -9.61 22.50 -12.69
CA GLN A 183 -9.39 23.83 -12.12
C GLN A 183 -8.61 24.73 -13.09
N ARG A 184 -7.57 24.19 -13.74
CA ARG A 184 -6.85 24.93 -14.78
C ARG A 184 -7.77 25.32 -15.94
N ALA A 185 -8.65 24.40 -16.38
CA ALA A 185 -9.64 24.71 -17.41
C ALA A 185 -10.68 25.75 -16.96
N ALA A 186 -11.03 25.77 -15.66
CA ALA A 186 -11.94 26.78 -15.10
C ALA A 186 -11.31 28.18 -15.01
N GLU A 187 -9.99 28.26 -14.96
CA GLU A 187 -9.23 29.52 -14.99
C GLU A 187 -9.07 30.05 -16.41
N SER A 188 -9.14 29.18 -17.42
CA SER A 188 -9.09 29.54 -18.83
C SER A 188 -10.45 30.02 -19.35
N THR A 189 -10.47 31.08 -20.15
CA THR A 189 -11.68 31.55 -20.82
C THR A 189 -12.12 30.65 -21.97
N ASP A 190 -11.20 29.84 -22.51
CA ASP A 190 -11.38 29.13 -23.80
C ASP A 190 -11.82 27.67 -23.62
N SER A 191 -11.85 27.13 -22.38
CA SER A 191 -12.16 25.72 -22.16
C SER A 191 -13.19 25.48 -21.05
N SER A 192 -14.11 24.52 -21.30
CA SER A 192 -15.07 24.10 -20.29
C SER A 192 -14.42 23.09 -19.31
N PRO A 193 -14.49 23.31 -17.99
CA PRO A 193 -13.97 22.38 -17.00
C PRO A 193 -14.81 21.11 -16.82
N ASN A 194 -16.03 21.06 -17.38
CA ASN A 194 -17.04 20.06 -17.07
C ASN A 194 -16.55 18.62 -17.25
N LYS A 195 -15.90 18.29 -18.39
CA LYS A 195 -15.40 16.94 -18.64
C LYS A 195 -14.44 16.46 -17.54
N TYR A 196 -13.59 17.35 -17.06
CA TYR A 196 -12.64 17.02 -16.01
C TYR A 196 -13.34 16.83 -14.65
N TYR A 197 -14.35 17.67 -14.34
CA TYR A 197 -15.15 17.48 -13.12
C TYR A 197 -15.91 16.16 -13.13
N TRP A 198 -16.45 15.74 -14.29
CA TRP A 198 -17.14 14.45 -14.40
C TRP A 198 -16.18 13.27 -14.30
N LEU A 199 -14.99 13.37 -14.89
CA LEU A 199 -13.94 12.36 -14.74
C LEU A 199 -13.41 12.29 -13.30
N THR A 200 -13.30 13.42 -12.61
CA THR A 200 -12.98 13.49 -11.19
C THR A 200 -14.03 12.76 -10.36
N ALA A 201 -15.31 13.06 -10.60
CA ALA A 201 -16.43 12.42 -9.90
C ALA A 201 -16.43 10.90 -10.11
N ALA A 202 -16.25 10.46 -11.36
CA ALA A 202 -16.17 9.04 -11.71
C ALA A 202 -14.97 8.37 -11.00
N SER A 203 -13.80 9.02 -10.98
CA SER A 203 -12.61 8.49 -10.32
C SER A 203 -12.79 8.41 -8.81
N TYR A 204 -13.44 9.38 -8.17
CA TYR A 204 -13.78 9.29 -6.74
C TYR A 204 -14.83 8.21 -6.46
N GLY A 205 -15.80 8.00 -7.37
CA GLY A 205 -16.72 6.88 -7.29
C GLY A 205 -15.98 5.53 -7.30
N ALA A 206 -15.02 5.37 -8.20
CA ALA A 206 -14.17 4.18 -8.27
C ALA A 206 -13.24 4.05 -7.04
N MET A 207 -12.75 5.16 -6.49
CA MET A 207 -11.97 5.18 -5.24
C MET A 207 -12.78 4.61 -4.07
N VAL A 208 -14.02 5.06 -3.88
CA VAL A 208 -14.92 4.54 -2.83
C VAL A 208 -15.30 3.09 -3.10
N ALA A 209 -15.47 2.70 -4.39
CA ALA A 209 -15.69 1.31 -4.80
C ALA A 209 -14.47 0.41 -4.61
N SER A 210 -13.29 0.98 -4.37
CA SER A 210 -12.08 0.24 -4.01
C SER A 210 -11.99 0.02 -2.50
N LYS A 211 -12.27 1.05 -1.70
CA LYS A 211 -12.26 1.00 -0.23
C LYS A 211 -13.19 2.07 0.32
N TYR A 212 -13.98 1.74 1.35
CA TYR A 212 -14.92 2.69 1.98
C TYR A 212 -14.20 3.79 2.79
N VAL A 213 -13.36 4.59 2.11
CA VAL A 213 -12.50 5.63 2.71
C VAL A 213 -12.71 6.96 1.98
N PRO A 214 -13.86 7.64 2.19
CA PRO A 214 -14.20 8.85 1.45
C PRO A 214 -13.41 10.09 1.89
N HIS A 215 -12.80 10.11 3.08
CA HIS A 215 -12.15 11.29 3.66
C HIS A 215 -10.98 11.84 2.83
N LEU A 216 -10.33 11.03 2.00
CA LEU A 216 -9.27 11.49 1.09
C LEU A 216 -9.75 12.54 0.08
N PHE A 217 -11.06 12.58 -0.21
CA PHE A 217 -11.69 13.61 -1.03
C PHE A 217 -11.47 15.02 -0.46
N ALA A 218 -11.42 15.15 0.88
CA ALA A 218 -11.21 16.43 1.56
C ALA A 218 -9.89 17.11 1.17
N ILE A 219 -8.84 16.35 0.79
CA ILE A 219 -7.53 16.91 0.39
C ILE A 219 -7.69 17.87 -0.79
N SER A 220 -8.38 17.43 -1.85
CA SER A 220 -8.61 18.24 -3.05
C SER A 220 -9.48 19.46 -2.73
N ILE A 221 -10.53 19.27 -1.95
CA ILE A 221 -11.45 20.34 -1.58
C ILE A 221 -10.73 21.41 -0.74
N CYS A 222 -10.00 21.00 0.31
CA CYS A 222 -9.28 21.93 1.17
C CYS A 222 -8.25 22.74 0.37
N TYR A 223 -7.49 22.07 -0.51
CA TYR A 223 -6.50 22.73 -1.35
C TYR A 223 -7.12 23.87 -2.18
N TYR A 224 -8.22 23.59 -2.90
CA TYR A 224 -8.84 24.59 -3.76
C TYR A 224 -9.60 25.64 -3.00
N TRP A 225 -10.33 25.24 -1.99
CA TRP A 225 -11.14 26.17 -1.22
C TRP A 225 -10.29 27.18 -0.44
N MET A 226 -9.16 26.75 0.13
CA MET A 226 -8.35 27.59 1.00
C MET A 226 -7.28 28.39 0.23
N PHE A 227 -6.67 27.83 -0.83
CA PHE A 227 -5.43 28.36 -1.40
C PHE A 227 -5.45 28.65 -2.89
N GLN A 228 -6.26 27.96 -3.70
CA GLN A 228 -6.28 28.12 -5.15
C GLN A 228 -7.36 29.08 -5.65
N GLY A 229 -8.31 29.43 -4.86
CA GLY A 229 -9.33 30.28 -5.32
C GLY A 229 -10.29 30.69 -4.25
N LEU A 230 -10.46 31.97 -4.17
CA LEU A 230 -11.70 32.45 -3.67
C LEU A 230 -12.82 31.87 -4.54
N PRO A 231 -13.93 31.41 -3.95
CA PRO A 231 -15.01 30.71 -4.65
C PRO A 231 -15.51 31.42 -5.92
N GLU A 232 -15.39 32.71 -5.94
CA GLU A 232 -15.90 33.58 -7.00
C GLU A 232 -15.06 33.55 -8.28
N THR A 233 -13.79 33.22 -8.19
CA THR A 233 -12.86 33.34 -9.33
C THR A 233 -12.45 32.01 -9.95
N ARG A 234 -12.33 30.96 -9.15
CA ARG A 234 -11.73 29.68 -9.60
C ARG A 234 -12.59 28.47 -9.36
N TRP A 235 -13.39 28.47 -8.32
CA TRP A 235 -14.30 27.39 -7.99
C TRP A 235 -15.63 27.56 -8.73
N ARG A 236 -15.72 27.04 -9.92
CA ARG A 236 -16.96 27.16 -10.72
C ARG A 236 -17.91 25.97 -10.57
N LEU A 237 -17.91 25.33 -9.42
CA LEU A 237 -18.89 24.32 -9.05
C LEU A 237 -20.13 25.00 -8.42
N GLY A 238 -21.02 25.53 -9.25
CA GLY A 238 -22.34 25.95 -8.77
C GLY A 238 -23.21 24.76 -8.37
N LYS A 239 -24.35 25.01 -7.69
CA LYS A 239 -25.25 23.96 -7.15
C LYS A 239 -25.59 22.84 -8.15
N LYS A 240 -25.87 23.19 -9.41
CA LYS A 240 -26.19 22.22 -10.46
C LYS A 240 -25.01 21.29 -10.78
N ARG A 241 -23.80 21.84 -10.91
CA ARG A 241 -22.59 21.02 -11.17
C ARG A 241 -22.25 20.14 -9.98
N LEU A 242 -22.41 20.64 -8.78
CA LEU A 242 -22.18 19.87 -7.56
C LEU A 242 -23.14 18.67 -7.47
N LEU A 243 -24.44 18.88 -7.77
CA LEU A 243 -25.41 17.79 -7.82
C LEU A 243 -25.01 16.73 -8.87
N ILE A 244 -24.66 17.16 -10.10
CA ILE A 244 -24.21 16.23 -11.15
C ILE A 244 -22.95 15.49 -10.72
N PHE A 245 -21.99 16.18 -10.08
CA PHE A 245 -20.76 15.57 -9.57
C PHE A 245 -21.05 14.41 -8.60
N PHE A 246 -21.85 14.65 -7.57
CA PHE A 246 -22.18 13.60 -6.60
C PHE A 246 -23.07 12.51 -7.20
N THR A 247 -23.93 12.84 -8.15
CA THR A 247 -24.71 11.84 -8.90
C THR A 247 -23.80 10.90 -9.69
N ILE A 248 -22.85 11.44 -10.47
CA ILE A 248 -21.88 10.61 -11.22
C ILE A 248 -21.04 9.77 -10.25
N MET A 249 -20.53 10.36 -9.18
CA MET A 249 -19.75 9.67 -8.17
C MET A 249 -20.53 8.49 -7.57
N GLY A 250 -21.79 8.73 -7.18
CA GLY A 250 -22.66 7.70 -6.62
C GLY A 250 -23.01 6.61 -7.62
N LEU A 251 -23.35 6.96 -8.86
CA LEU A 251 -23.66 5.98 -9.90
C LEU A 251 -22.45 5.10 -10.24
N VAL A 252 -21.27 5.68 -10.39
CA VAL A 252 -20.05 4.90 -10.65
C VAL A 252 -19.73 3.99 -9.47
N PHE A 253 -19.86 4.47 -8.23
CA PHE A 253 -19.72 3.64 -7.05
C PHE A 253 -20.69 2.44 -7.06
N LEU A 254 -21.98 2.68 -7.32
CA LEU A 254 -22.99 1.61 -7.35
C LEU A 254 -22.74 0.60 -8.48
N VAL A 255 -22.32 1.05 -9.65
CA VAL A 255 -22.00 0.17 -10.80
C VAL A 255 -20.77 -0.70 -10.50
N LEU A 256 -19.73 -0.13 -9.87
CA LEU A 256 -18.48 -0.83 -9.58
C LEU A 256 -18.52 -1.65 -8.27
N SER A 257 -19.49 -1.38 -7.40
CA SER A 257 -19.69 -2.11 -6.14
C SER A 257 -21.18 -2.35 -5.85
N PRO A 258 -21.90 -3.08 -6.74
CA PRO A 258 -23.34 -3.30 -6.59
C PRO A 258 -23.68 -4.12 -5.34
N THR A 259 -22.74 -4.86 -4.78
CA THR A 259 -22.93 -5.60 -3.53
C THR A 259 -23.33 -4.72 -2.34
N VAL A 260 -23.06 -3.40 -2.39
CA VAL A 260 -23.49 -2.46 -1.35
C VAL A 260 -25.04 -2.37 -1.24
N LEU A 261 -25.78 -2.78 -2.26
CA LEU A 261 -27.24 -2.84 -2.25
C LEU A 261 -27.80 -4.06 -1.50
N LEU A 262 -26.95 -5.03 -1.14
CA LEU A 262 -27.35 -6.25 -0.46
C LEU A 262 -27.39 -6.05 1.06
N PRO A 263 -28.47 -6.45 1.76
CA PRO A 263 -28.55 -6.36 3.22
C PRO A 263 -27.42 -7.10 3.93
N GLU A 264 -26.96 -8.21 3.39
CA GLU A 264 -25.87 -9.02 3.91
C GLU A 264 -24.54 -8.20 3.96
N THR A 265 -24.27 -7.36 2.97
CA THR A 265 -23.10 -6.46 2.96
C THR A 265 -23.13 -5.53 4.16
N TRP A 266 -24.27 -4.92 4.48
CA TRP A 266 -24.41 -4.05 5.65
C TRP A 266 -24.25 -4.81 6.97
N ARG A 267 -24.75 -6.05 7.03
CA ARG A 267 -24.54 -6.93 8.18
C ARG A 267 -23.04 -7.22 8.39
N GLN A 268 -22.30 -7.54 7.33
CA GLN A 268 -20.87 -7.77 7.38
C GLN A 268 -20.09 -6.50 7.81
N MET A 269 -20.45 -5.35 7.25
CA MET A 269 -19.88 -4.05 7.66
C MET A 269 -20.13 -3.74 9.13
N GLY A 270 -21.35 -4.04 9.64
CA GLY A 270 -21.70 -3.85 11.04
C GLY A 270 -20.90 -4.76 11.99
N LEU A 271 -20.68 -6.02 11.62
CA LEU A 271 -19.85 -6.96 12.38
C LEU A 271 -18.38 -6.50 12.44
N PHE A 272 -17.86 -5.99 11.32
CA PHE A 272 -16.51 -5.46 11.26
C PHE A 272 -16.35 -4.18 12.10
N ALA A 273 -17.27 -3.22 11.95
CA ALA A 273 -17.27 -1.98 12.71
C ALA A 273 -17.47 -2.21 14.23
N GLY A 274 -18.23 -3.23 14.61
CA GLY A 274 -18.41 -3.64 16.00
C GLY A 274 -17.26 -4.43 16.62
N GLY A 275 -16.16 -4.64 15.89
CA GLY A 275 -14.99 -5.38 16.36
C GLY A 275 -15.20 -6.90 16.53
N LYS A 276 -16.39 -7.43 16.17
CA LYS A 276 -16.73 -8.85 16.36
C LYS A 276 -16.04 -9.80 15.37
N ARG A 277 -15.38 -9.26 14.36
CA ARG A 277 -14.64 -10.02 13.32
C ARG A 277 -13.12 -9.86 13.41
N ILE A 278 -12.63 -8.97 14.26
CA ILE A 278 -11.20 -8.79 14.45
C ILE A 278 -10.78 -9.76 15.54
N SER A 279 -10.15 -10.87 15.14
CA SER A 279 -9.66 -11.90 16.05
C SER A 279 -8.36 -11.51 16.76
N HIS A 280 -7.77 -10.37 16.43
CA HIS A 280 -6.47 -9.97 16.92
C HIS A 280 -6.60 -8.92 18.02
N ASP A 281 -6.24 -9.30 19.24
CA ASP A 281 -6.33 -8.45 20.44
C ASP A 281 -5.10 -7.55 20.63
N GLY A 282 -4.06 -7.71 19.80
CA GLY A 282 -2.83 -6.94 19.86
C GLY A 282 -2.15 -6.75 18.51
N TYR A 283 -1.13 -5.89 18.50
CA TYR A 283 -0.20 -5.67 17.40
C TYR A 283 1.21 -5.52 17.95
N GLU A 284 2.15 -6.28 17.40
CA GLU A 284 3.54 -6.20 17.79
C GLU A 284 4.27 -5.10 17.00
N PHE A 285 4.83 -4.12 17.73
CA PHE A 285 5.64 -3.05 17.18
C PHE A 285 6.90 -2.87 18.03
N MET A 286 8.07 -2.95 17.40
CA MET A 286 9.38 -2.86 18.07
C MET A 286 9.49 -3.83 19.26
N ASN A 287 9.08 -5.08 19.05
CA ASN A 287 9.07 -6.17 20.03
C ASN A 287 8.13 -5.97 21.24
N HIS A 288 7.25 -4.96 21.23
CA HIS A 288 6.22 -4.74 22.24
C HIS A 288 4.83 -4.99 21.67
N LEU A 289 3.94 -5.57 22.50
CA LEU A 289 2.53 -5.73 22.16
C LEU A 289 1.74 -4.49 22.58
N TYR A 290 0.91 -4.01 21.68
CA TYR A 290 0.00 -2.88 21.86
C TYR A 290 -1.41 -3.29 21.54
N THR A 291 -2.39 -2.71 22.23
CA THR A 291 -3.80 -2.85 21.86
C THR A 291 -4.05 -2.23 20.49
N GLN A 292 -4.86 -2.90 19.66
CA GLN A 292 -5.12 -2.47 18.28
C GLN A 292 -6.61 -2.16 18.09
N ARG A 293 -7.02 -0.98 18.52
CA ARG A 293 -8.40 -0.49 18.37
C ARG A 293 -8.41 0.85 17.66
N PHE A 294 -9.11 0.92 16.53
CA PHE A 294 -9.19 2.15 15.74
C PHE A 294 -9.98 3.26 16.44
N SER A 295 -10.91 2.91 17.31
CA SER A 295 -11.71 3.85 18.10
C SER A 295 -10.91 4.55 19.20
N ASP A 296 -9.77 4.01 19.60
CA ASP A 296 -9.00 4.52 20.73
C ASP A 296 -8.01 5.58 20.21
N TRP A 297 -8.34 6.84 20.41
CA TRP A 297 -7.46 7.95 20.03
C TRP A 297 -6.35 8.12 21.06
N LEU A 298 -5.11 8.31 20.56
CA LEU A 298 -3.90 8.51 21.37
C LEU A 298 -3.56 7.34 22.33
N ASN A 299 -4.30 6.24 22.24
CA ASN A 299 -4.07 5.03 23.01
C ASN A 299 -3.87 3.83 22.08
N GLY A 300 -3.09 2.83 22.47
CA GLY A 300 -2.73 1.68 21.63
C GLY A 300 -1.37 1.86 20.95
N ILE A 301 -1.28 1.60 19.64
CA ILE A 301 -0.02 1.69 18.89
C ILE A 301 0.47 3.14 18.87
N PRO A 302 1.78 3.42 19.18
CA PRO A 302 2.31 4.77 19.33
C PRO A 302 2.12 5.68 18.12
N VAL A 303 1.93 6.98 18.36
CA VAL A 303 1.73 8.00 17.30
C VAL A 303 2.90 8.10 16.33
N TYR A 304 4.11 7.76 16.76
CA TYR A 304 5.33 7.79 15.95
C TYR A 304 5.52 6.55 15.05
N PHE A 305 4.59 5.61 15.04
CA PHE A 305 4.63 4.37 14.24
C PHE A 305 5.00 4.63 12.77
N TYR A 306 4.32 5.57 12.13
CA TYR A 306 4.59 5.89 10.73
C TYR A 306 5.83 6.77 10.51
N LEU A 307 6.32 7.48 11.52
CA LEU A 307 7.63 8.13 11.47
C LEU A 307 8.74 7.09 11.43
N VAL A 308 8.66 6.06 12.29
CA VAL A 308 9.58 4.92 12.24
C VAL A 308 9.50 4.23 10.90
N PHE A 309 8.28 3.97 10.38
CA PHE A 309 8.12 3.38 9.05
C PHE A 309 8.83 4.19 7.98
N THR A 310 8.61 5.50 7.94
CA THR A 310 9.28 6.40 6.99
C THR A 310 10.81 6.33 7.11
N ALA A 311 11.32 6.32 8.32
CA ALA A 311 12.76 6.34 8.59
C ALA A 311 13.46 5.02 8.18
N VAL A 312 12.81 3.85 8.36
CA VAL A 312 13.48 2.56 8.21
C VAL A 312 13.06 1.78 6.97
N LYS A 313 11.88 2.07 6.39
CA LYS A 313 11.28 1.31 5.27
C LYS A 313 11.46 1.94 3.89
N LEU A 314 11.92 3.17 3.80
CA LEU A 314 12.22 3.80 2.52
C LEU A 314 13.73 3.76 2.24
N PRO A 315 14.17 3.75 0.96
CA PRO A 315 15.58 3.91 0.62
C PRO A 315 16.20 5.11 1.31
N LEU A 316 17.37 4.96 1.91
CA LEU A 316 17.99 5.99 2.74
C LEU A 316 18.12 7.33 2.04
N LEU A 317 18.55 7.34 0.78
CA LEU A 317 18.71 8.57 0.00
C LEU A 317 17.36 9.26 -0.26
N ALA A 318 16.27 8.52 -0.39
CA ALA A 318 14.92 9.08 -0.49
C ALA A 318 14.48 9.70 0.84
N VAL A 319 14.79 9.07 1.97
CA VAL A 319 14.55 9.64 3.32
C VAL A 319 15.31 10.95 3.50
N LEU A 320 16.58 11.02 3.10
CA LEU A 320 17.37 12.24 3.18
C LEU A 320 16.77 13.36 2.31
N GLY A 321 16.30 13.03 1.09
CA GLY A 321 15.57 13.96 0.24
C GLY A 321 14.28 14.46 0.90
N PHE A 322 13.52 13.56 1.51
CA PHE A 322 12.29 13.90 2.25
C PHE A 322 12.59 14.90 3.38
N VAL A 323 13.54 14.59 4.25
CA VAL A 323 13.92 15.45 5.39
C VAL A 323 14.42 16.81 4.91
N ALA A 324 15.25 16.86 3.87
CA ALA A 324 15.75 18.10 3.29
C ALA A 324 14.65 19.01 2.74
N CYS A 325 13.53 18.42 2.27
CA CYS A 325 12.41 19.18 1.74
C CYS A 325 11.44 19.71 2.82
N LEU A 326 11.33 19.08 3.98
CA LEU A 326 10.34 19.46 5.00
C LEU A 326 10.32 20.98 5.31
N PRO A 327 11.47 21.65 5.56
CA PRO A 327 11.48 23.10 5.80
C PRO A 327 11.05 23.92 4.56
N LEU A 328 11.26 23.36 3.35
CA LEU A 328 10.95 24.04 2.11
C LEU A 328 9.45 24.10 1.84
N LEU A 329 8.68 23.12 2.32
CA LEU A 329 7.21 23.09 2.18
C LEU A 329 6.55 24.35 2.80
N PHE A 330 7.20 24.98 3.76
CA PHE A 330 6.73 26.23 4.39
C PHE A 330 7.22 27.50 3.68
N ARG A 331 8.06 27.38 2.65
CA ARG A 331 8.59 28.53 1.90
C ARG A 331 7.75 28.83 0.66
N ARG A 332 7.35 30.10 0.48
CA ARG A 332 6.57 30.57 -0.67
C ARG A 332 7.22 30.26 -2.02
N LYS A 333 8.54 30.18 -2.09
CA LYS A 333 9.31 29.87 -3.30
C LYS A 333 8.95 28.51 -3.94
N LEU A 334 8.34 27.58 -3.20
CA LEU A 334 7.89 26.30 -3.75
C LEU A 334 6.57 26.40 -4.55
N GLY A 335 5.93 27.58 -4.57
CA GLY A 335 4.63 27.78 -5.20
C GLY A 335 3.47 27.20 -4.38
N ASP A 336 2.25 27.34 -4.92
CA ASP A 336 1.04 26.94 -4.21
C ASP A 336 0.84 25.41 -4.15
N GLY A 337 1.48 24.65 -5.05
CA GLY A 337 1.45 23.19 -5.02
C GLY A 337 1.89 22.57 -3.71
N ARG A 338 2.73 23.28 -2.91
CA ARG A 338 3.13 22.85 -1.56
C ARG A 338 1.93 22.65 -0.62
N TYR A 339 0.88 23.44 -0.76
CA TYR A 339 -0.31 23.33 0.08
C TYR A 339 -1.09 22.06 -0.19
N PHE A 340 -1.10 21.57 -1.44
CA PHE A 340 -1.68 20.26 -1.74
C PHE A 340 -0.99 19.16 -0.95
N ILE A 341 0.34 19.17 -0.92
CA ILE A 341 1.15 18.21 -0.17
C ILE A 341 0.94 18.38 1.34
N LEU A 342 0.91 19.62 1.85
CA LEU A 342 0.67 19.91 3.27
C LEU A 342 -0.71 19.43 3.73
N PHE A 343 -1.77 19.64 2.93
CA PHE A 343 -3.09 19.10 3.26
C PHE A 343 -3.12 17.58 3.21
N TRP A 344 -2.42 16.99 2.25
CA TRP A 344 -2.32 15.53 2.19
C TRP A 344 -1.66 14.98 3.46
N PHE A 345 -0.54 15.55 3.89
CA PHE A 345 0.07 15.18 5.17
C PHE A 345 -0.84 15.43 6.36
N LEU A 346 -1.41 16.63 6.47
CA LEU A 346 -2.25 17.00 7.62
C LEU A 346 -3.44 16.06 7.80
N LEU A 347 -4.24 15.88 6.75
CA LEU A 347 -5.44 15.06 6.82
C LEU A 347 -5.11 13.59 7.02
N TRP A 348 -4.01 13.11 6.44
CA TRP A 348 -3.57 11.74 6.65
C TRP A 348 -3.03 11.51 8.07
N VAL A 349 -2.16 12.40 8.57
CA VAL A 349 -1.61 12.31 9.93
C VAL A 349 -2.71 12.32 10.97
N VAL A 350 -3.68 13.23 10.84
CA VAL A 350 -4.82 13.29 11.78
C VAL A 350 -5.61 11.98 11.76
N ALA A 351 -5.88 11.42 10.59
CA ALA A 351 -6.70 10.21 10.49
C ALA A 351 -5.97 8.94 10.98
N PHE A 352 -4.67 8.80 10.69
CA PHE A 352 -3.96 7.54 10.87
C PHE A 352 -2.90 7.54 11.98
N CYS A 353 -2.26 8.67 12.29
CA CYS A 353 -1.25 8.70 13.35
C CYS A 353 -1.86 8.74 14.75
N PHE A 354 -3.03 9.38 14.91
CA PHE A 354 -3.68 9.52 16.22
C PHE A 354 -4.64 8.37 16.55
N SER A 355 -5.06 7.57 15.59
CA SER A 355 -5.83 6.34 15.84
C SER A 355 -4.99 5.32 16.61
N GLY A 356 -5.59 4.57 17.53
CA GLY A 356 -4.91 3.51 18.29
C GLY A 356 -4.59 2.26 17.46
N GLY A 357 -5.41 1.96 16.45
CA GLY A 357 -5.16 0.86 15.51
C GLY A 357 -4.36 1.33 14.29
N LYS A 358 -3.28 0.62 13.95
CA LYS A 358 -2.41 0.95 12.81
C LYS A 358 -1.98 -0.31 12.06
N PHE A 359 -1.82 -0.16 10.72
CA PHE A 359 -1.18 -1.14 9.85
C PHE A 359 -0.26 -0.42 8.88
N THR A 360 0.85 -1.04 8.51
CA THR A 360 1.80 -0.42 7.56
C THR A 360 1.18 -0.23 6.18
N ARG A 361 0.21 -1.05 5.77
CA ARG A 361 -0.49 -0.92 4.49
C ARG A 361 -1.24 0.40 4.32
N TYR A 362 -1.66 1.06 5.42
CA TYR A 362 -2.29 2.39 5.34
C TYR A 362 -1.32 3.47 4.87
N TYR A 363 -0.01 3.24 5.05
CA TYR A 363 1.03 4.12 4.54
C TYR A 363 1.03 4.21 3.01
N THR A 364 0.46 3.24 2.29
CA THR A 364 0.31 3.28 0.83
C THR A 364 -0.36 4.56 0.36
N THR A 365 -1.31 5.09 1.14
CA THR A 365 -2.08 6.29 0.79
C THR A 365 -1.32 7.60 0.94
N ILE A 366 -0.28 7.66 1.76
CA ILE A 366 0.58 8.84 1.95
C ILE A 366 1.91 8.73 1.19
N LEU A 367 2.33 7.51 0.86
CA LEU A 367 3.62 7.24 0.23
C LEU A 367 3.87 8.08 -1.04
N PRO A 368 2.90 8.29 -1.96
CA PRO A 368 3.12 9.19 -3.09
C PRO A 368 3.51 10.61 -2.67
N ALA A 369 2.87 11.19 -1.65
CA ALA A 369 3.21 12.52 -1.15
C ALA A 369 4.61 12.56 -0.53
N VAL A 370 5.02 11.50 0.17
CA VAL A 370 6.37 11.36 0.73
C VAL A 370 7.41 11.31 -0.40
N LEU A 371 7.19 10.51 -1.45
CA LEU A 371 8.13 10.38 -2.56
C LEU A 371 8.17 11.66 -3.43
N ILE A 372 7.04 12.36 -3.62
CA ILE A 372 7.02 13.69 -4.25
C ILE A 372 7.87 14.68 -3.42
N THR A 373 7.70 14.66 -2.12
CA THR A 373 8.49 15.51 -1.20
C THR A 373 9.98 15.16 -1.26
N SER A 374 10.32 13.86 -1.30
CA SER A 374 11.70 13.39 -1.52
C SER A 374 12.27 13.92 -2.84
N ALA A 375 11.52 13.82 -3.93
CA ALA A 375 11.94 14.31 -5.24
C ALA A 375 12.21 15.82 -5.25
N LEU A 376 11.36 16.61 -4.57
CA LEU A 376 11.59 18.04 -4.37
C LEU A 376 12.89 18.32 -3.61
N GLY A 377 13.16 17.57 -2.54
CA GLY A 377 14.38 17.71 -1.75
C GLY A 377 15.64 17.33 -2.53
N ILE A 378 15.59 16.26 -3.33
CA ILE A 378 16.69 15.83 -4.19
C ILE A 378 17.00 16.91 -5.23
N GLN A 379 15.97 17.44 -5.91
CA GLN A 379 16.14 18.50 -6.89
C GLN A 379 16.70 19.79 -6.26
N PHE A 380 16.21 20.14 -5.07
CA PHE A 380 16.72 21.28 -4.32
C PHE A 380 18.18 21.09 -3.91
N ALA A 381 18.52 19.93 -3.34
CA ALA A 381 19.90 19.63 -2.93
C ALA A 381 20.86 19.66 -4.13
N GLY A 382 20.45 19.10 -5.27
CA GLY A 382 21.23 19.13 -6.50
C GLY A 382 21.49 20.56 -7.01
N ARG A 383 20.47 21.41 -7.00
CA ARG A 383 20.64 22.83 -7.40
C ARG A 383 21.47 23.62 -6.39
N TRP A 384 21.27 23.37 -5.11
CA TRP A 384 22.08 24.00 -4.07
C TRP A 384 23.56 23.62 -4.23
N LEU A 385 23.85 22.33 -4.44
CA LEU A 385 25.21 21.83 -4.68
C LEU A 385 25.81 22.42 -5.95
N ALA A 386 25.07 22.45 -7.05
CA ALA A 386 25.51 23.03 -8.30
C ALA A 386 25.93 24.51 -8.17
N ASN A 387 25.15 25.30 -7.43
CA ASN A 387 25.43 26.70 -7.18
C ASN A 387 26.65 26.92 -6.25
N ARG A 388 27.07 25.90 -5.50
CA ARG A 388 28.26 25.96 -4.65
C ARG A 388 29.54 25.56 -5.39
N ILE A 389 29.43 24.68 -6.39
CA ILE A 389 30.58 24.12 -7.11
C ILE A 389 31.03 25.05 -8.23
N SER A 390 30.11 25.68 -8.97
CA SER A 390 30.46 26.47 -10.15
C SER A 390 29.33 27.43 -10.57
N ASP A 391 29.74 28.52 -11.19
CA ASP A 391 28.84 29.44 -11.88
C ASP A 391 28.47 29.00 -13.30
N SER A 392 29.08 27.92 -13.80
CA SER A 392 28.81 27.36 -15.15
C SER A 392 27.36 26.95 -15.31
N VAL A 393 26.71 27.45 -16.36
CA VAL A 393 25.31 27.13 -16.71
C VAL A 393 25.14 25.63 -16.93
N SER A 394 26.11 24.96 -17.55
CA SER A 394 26.06 23.53 -17.81
C SER A 394 26.05 22.70 -16.51
N LEU A 395 26.91 23.02 -15.55
CA LEU A 395 26.95 22.32 -14.27
C LEU A 395 25.68 22.53 -13.46
N LYS A 396 25.03 23.68 -13.55
CA LYS A 396 23.73 23.94 -12.89
C LYS A 396 22.60 23.03 -13.40
N HIS A 397 22.74 22.47 -14.59
CA HIS A 397 21.77 21.49 -15.15
C HIS A 397 22.16 20.04 -14.87
N TYR A 398 23.45 19.68 -14.99
CA TYR A 398 23.87 18.28 -14.87
C TYR A 398 23.94 17.79 -13.42
N VAL A 399 24.37 18.63 -12.45
CA VAL A 399 24.52 18.19 -11.05
C VAL A 399 23.19 17.69 -10.44
N PRO A 400 22.05 18.40 -10.59
CA PRO A 400 20.77 17.89 -10.12
C PRO A 400 20.35 16.57 -10.78
N ALA A 401 20.62 16.41 -12.09
CA ALA A 401 20.29 15.21 -12.83
C ALA A 401 21.17 14.02 -12.35
N ILE A 402 22.46 14.23 -12.17
CA ILE A 402 23.38 13.20 -11.63
C ILE A 402 22.95 12.77 -10.22
N LEU A 403 22.65 13.72 -9.34
CA LEU A 403 22.18 13.39 -8.00
C LEU A 403 20.88 12.57 -8.04
N ALA A 404 19.93 12.96 -8.91
CA ALA A 404 18.70 12.20 -9.08
C ALA A 404 18.97 10.76 -9.57
N VAL A 405 19.86 10.59 -10.54
CA VAL A 405 20.28 9.26 -11.03
C VAL A 405 20.91 8.43 -9.91
N ILE A 406 21.78 9.01 -9.09
CA ILE A 406 22.40 8.30 -7.96
C ILE A 406 21.33 7.82 -6.96
N VAL A 407 20.36 8.67 -6.62
CA VAL A 407 19.28 8.30 -5.68
C VAL A 407 18.38 7.20 -6.27
N ILE A 408 18.02 7.32 -7.55
CA ILE A 408 17.21 6.32 -8.24
C ILE A 408 17.96 4.99 -8.34
N ALA A 409 19.25 5.02 -8.70
CA ALA A 409 20.09 3.82 -8.74
C ALA A 409 20.18 3.15 -7.35
N GLY A 410 20.32 3.91 -6.28
CA GLY A 410 20.24 3.40 -4.91
C GLY A 410 18.92 2.68 -4.64
N SER A 411 17.79 3.28 -5.01
CA SER A 411 16.46 2.65 -4.85
C SER A 411 16.31 1.37 -5.69
N VAL A 412 16.89 1.34 -6.90
CA VAL A 412 16.92 0.12 -7.74
C VAL A 412 17.73 -0.98 -7.06
N ILE A 413 18.91 -0.66 -6.53
CA ILE A 413 19.78 -1.62 -5.82
C ILE A 413 19.04 -2.17 -4.59
N ASP A 414 18.42 -1.31 -3.79
CA ASP A 414 17.63 -1.71 -2.63
C ASP A 414 16.49 -2.65 -3.04
N SER A 415 15.80 -2.37 -4.15
CA SER A 415 14.72 -3.22 -4.65
C SER A 415 15.22 -4.56 -5.21
N VAL A 416 16.35 -4.59 -5.89
CA VAL A 416 16.97 -5.85 -6.34
C VAL A 416 17.35 -6.73 -5.16
N ASN A 417 17.95 -6.13 -4.12
CA ASN A 417 18.35 -6.85 -2.91
C ASN A 417 17.18 -7.34 -2.07
N ALA A 418 16.05 -6.61 -2.09
CA ALA A 418 14.83 -6.98 -1.37
C ALA A 418 14.00 -8.05 -2.09
N ALA A 419 14.21 -8.27 -3.38
CA ALA A 419 13.42 -9.22 -4.17
C ALA A 419 13.67 -10.68 -3.72
N PRO A 420 12.62 -11.52 -3.70
CA PRO A 420 11.21 -11.23 -3.95
C PRO A 420 10.44 -10.75 -2.71
N HIS A 421 11.10 -10.62 -1.55
CA HIS A 421 10.51 -10.37 -0.23
C HIS A 421 10.54 -8.88 0.16
N PHE A 422 10.02 -8.01 -0.70
CA PHE A 422 10.12 -6.56 -0.58
C PHE A 422 9.60 -6.00 0.76
N ARG A 423 8.66 -6.66 1.41
CA ARG A 423 8.13 -6.24 2.72
C ARG A 423 9.15 -6.39 3.85
N LEU A 424 10.16 -7.25 3.68
CA LEU A 424 11.25 -7.43 4.66
C LEU A 424 12.36 -6.36 4.51
N PHE A 425 12.28 -5.49 3.48
CA PHE A 425 13.27 -4.43 3.29
C PHE A 425 13.34 -3.51 4.52
N LEU A 426 14.56 -3.26 4.95
CA LEU A 426 14.93 -2.21 5.89
C LEU A 426 16.21 -1.54 5.37
N ASN A 427 16.24 -0.21 5.42
CA ASN A 427 17.45 0.53 5.09
C ASN A 427 18.52 0.39 6.20
N SER A 428 19.68 1.02 6.01
CA SER A 428 20.77 0.93 6.98
C SER A 428 20.46 1.57 8.35
N ILE A 429 19.55 2.55 8.42
CA ILE A 429 19.08 3.11 9.71
C ILE A 429 18.27 2.05 10.47
N GLY A 430 17.47 1.26 9.74
CA GLY A 430 16.70 0.16 10.32
C GLY A 430 17.52 -1.11 10.61
N GLY A 431 18.82 -1.10 10.31
CA GLY A 431 19.72 -2.26 10.52
C GLY A 431 19.73 -3.28 9.38
N GLY A 432 19.08 -2.97 8.25
CA GLY A 432 19.02 -3.85 7.07
C GLY A 432 18.21 -5.12 7.32
N THR A 433 18.28 -6.08 6.40
CA THR A 433 17.47 -7.31 6.39
C THR A 433 17.59 -8.14 7.68
N ASN A 434 18.72 -8.06 8.39
CA ASN A 434 18.92 -8.80 9.64
C ASN A 434 17.96 -8.37 10.77
N TRP A 435 17.44 -7.16 10.70
CA TRP A 435 16.47 -6.61 11.65
C TRP A 435 15.02 -6.73 11.17
N ALA A 436 14.77 -7.36 10.02
CA ALA A 436 13.42 -7.63 9.57
C ALA A 436 12.64 -8.43 10.60
N GLY A 437 11.42 -8.04 10.85
CA GLY A 437 10.58 -8.59 11.91
C GLY A 437 10.78 -7.99 13.30
N TYR A 438 11.62 -6.98 13.45
CA TYR A 438 11.71 -6.24 14.71
C TYR A 438 10.69 -5.09 14.78
N TYR A 439 10.54 -4.33 13.68
CA TYR A 439 9.70 -3.12 13.70
C TYR A 439 8.23 -3.43 13.46
N PHE A 440 7.89 -4.19 12.42
CA PHE A 440 6.52 -4.39 11.95
C PHE A 440 6.25 -5.86 11.59
N PRO A 441 6.50 -6.82 12.50
CA PRO A 441 6.49 -8.24 12.13
C PRO A 441 5.17 -8.70 11.52
N HIS A 442 4.03 -8.21 12.03
CA HIS A 442 2.70 -8.56 11.51
C HIS A 442 2.58 -8.27 9.99
N ASP A 443 2.94 -7.08 9.56
CA ASP A 443 2.81 -6.66 8.16
C ASP A 443 4.00 -7.10 7.29
N GLU A 444 5.18 -7.31 7.88
CA GLU A 444 6.37 -7.77 7.19
C GLU A 444 6.23 -9.21 6.72
N PHE A 445 5.77 -10.10 7.59
CA PHE A 445 5.62 -11.53 7.26
C PHE A 445 4.27 -11.85 6.65
N TYR A 446 3.17 -11.30 7.17
CA TYR A 446 1.82 -11.38 6.60
C TYR A 446 1.41 -12.80 6.16
N ASP A 447 1.60 -13.80 7.03
CA ASP A 447 1.33 -15.24 6.81
C ASP A 447 2.13 -15.93 5.69
N ALA A 448 3.12 -15.28 5.11
CA ALA A 448 3.82 -15.75 3.91
C ALA A 448 4.36 -17.19 3.99
N SER A 449 4.68 -17.66 5.21
CA SER A 449 5.25 -19.00 5.46
C SER A 449 4.21 -20.10 5.67
N MET A 450 2.91 -19.80 5.73
CA MET A 450 1.89 -20.80 6.08
C MET A 450 1.85 -21.95 5.07
N ARG A 451 1.97 -21.65 3.75
CA ARG A 451 2.03 -22.66 2.69
C ARG A 451 3.15 -23.67 2.94
N ASP A 452 4.34 -23.15 3.20
CA ASP A 452 5.54 -23.98 3.34
C ASP A 452 5.54 -24.73 4.69
N ALA A 453 4.95 -24.14 5.75
CA ALA A 453 4.74 -24.81 7.02
C ALA A 453 3.81 -26.01 6.91
N ILE A 454 2.69 -25.85 6.22
CA ILE A 454 1.75 -26.94 5.99
C ILE A 454 2.35 -28.01 5.07
N ALA A 455 3.14 -27.63 4.05
CA ALA A 455 3.82 -28.58 3.21
C ALA A 455 4.80 -29.47 4.02
N GLU A 456 5.55 -28.89 4.96
CA GLU A 456 6.46 -29.63 5.85
C GLU A 456 5.69 -30.57 6.78
N ILE A 457 4.62 -30.11 7.42
CA ILE A 457 3.78 -30.92 8.29
C ILE A 457 3.11 -32.05 7.52
N ALA A 458 2.63 -31.78 6.31
CA ALA A 458 1.93 -32.77 5.47
C ALA A 458 2.76 -34.02 5.19
N THR A 459 4.10 -33.92 5.16
CA THR A 459 4.99 -35.05 4.93
C THR A 459 5.22 -35.92 6.16
N ARG A 460 4.97 -35.41 7.38
CA ARG A 460 5.34 -36.04 8.64
C ARG A 460 4.14 -36.44 9.50
N ALA A 461 3.07 -35.62 9.43
CA ALA A 461 1.96 -35.76 10.34
C ALA A 461 1.21 -37.09 10.18
N ARG A 462 0.87 -37.71 11.32
CA ARG A 462 -0.05 -38.84 11.37
C ARG A 462 -1.44 -38.44 10.85
N THR A 463 -2.21 -39.44 10.44
CA THR A 463 -3.60 -39.19 10.02
C THR A 463 -4.41 -38.61 11.20
N GLY A 464 -5.17 -37.56 10.92
CA GLY A 464 -6.02 -36.90 11.92
C GLY A 464 -5.25 -36.02 12.92
N ALA A 465 -3.97 -35.70 12.68
CA ALA A 465 -3.20 -34.77 13.51
C ALA A 465 -3.81 -33.38 13.56
N ARG A 466 -3.74 -32.72 14.71
CA ARG A 466 -4.13 -31.31 14.85
C ARG A 466 -2.96 -30.41 14.50
N VAL A 467 -3.26 -29.28 13.86
CA VAL A 467 -2.30 -28.22 13.53
C VAL A 467 -2.83 -26.91 14.10
N ALA A 468 -2.19 -26.43 15.15
CA ALA A 468 -2.54 -25.19 15.79
C ALA A 468 -1.77 -24.01 15.15
N SER A 469 -2.48 -22.96 14.74
CA SER A 469 -1.92 -21.72 14.17
C SER A 469 -2.85 -20.55 14.39
N GLU A 470 -2.37 -19.32 14.23
CA GLU A 470 -3.23 -18.12 14.30
C GLU A 470 -4.10 -17.91 13.07
N SER A 471 -3.83 -18.61 11.98
CA SER A 471 -4.63 -18.53 10.75
C SER A 471 -5.14 -19.93 10.36
N PRO A 472 -6.06 -20.55 11.15
CA PRO A 472 -6.49 -21.94 10.95
C PRO A 472 -7.19 -22.15 9.60
N SER A 473 -7.96 -21.17 9.12
CA SER A 473 -8.60 -21.25 7.80
C SER A 473 -7.59 -21.27 6.66
N LEU A 474 -6.49 -20.53 6.79
CA LEU A 474 -5.39 -20.53 5.83
C LEU A 474 -4.59 -21.83 5.89
N ALA A 475 -4.36 -22.36 7.09
CA ALA A 475 -3.73 -23.66 7.28
C ALA A 475 -4.56 -24.77 6.62
N ALA A 476 -5.89 -24.78 6.84
CA ALA A 476 -6.81 -25.73 6.24
C ALA A 476 -6.82 -25.65 4.69
N TYR A 477 -6.81 -24.45 4.13
CA TYR A 477 -6.71 -24.24 2.68
C TYR A 477 -5.44 -24.90 2.10
N TYR A 478 -4.29 -24.72 2.73
CA TYR A 478 -3.05 -25.33 2.25
C TYR A 478 -2.98 -26.84 2.55
N ALA A 479 -3.59 -27.32 3.64
CA ALA A 479 -3.72 -28.75 3.92
C ALA A 479 -4.54 -29.47 2.83
N GLU A 480 -5.66 -28.88 2.40
CA GLU A 480 -6.44 -29.39 1.29
C GLU A 480 -5.63 -29.47 -0.01
N ARG A 481 -4.86 -28.42 -0.33
CA ARG A 481 -3.99 -28.41 -1.50
C ARG A 481 -2.84 -29.42 -1.42
N ALA A 482 -2.36 -29.72 -0.21
CA ALA A 482 -1.40 -30.79 0.05
C ALA A 482 -2.05 -32.20 0.09
N LYS A 483 -3.36 -32.30 -0.23
CA LYS A 483 -4.15 -33.53 -0.16
C LYS A 483 -4.20 -34.17 1.24
N ARG A 484 -4.10 -33.34 2.29
CA ARG A 484 -4.17 -33.71 3.69
C ARG A 484 -5.43 -33.10 4.34
N THR A 485 -6.59 -33.47 3.80
CA THR A 485 -7.92 -33.07 4.33
C THR A 485 -8.23 -33.68 5.68
N ASP A 486 -7.43 -34.64 6.13
CA ASP A 486 -7.49 -35.28 7.44
C ASP A 486 -6.92 -34.42 8.58
N LEU A 487 -6.10 -33.39 8.26
CA LEU A 487 -5.53 -32.52 9.28
C LEU A 487 -6.60 -31.58 9.87
N VAL A 488 -6.61 -31.48 11.21
CA VAL A 488 -7.56 -30.62 11.93
C VAL A 488 -6.89 -29.32 12.32
N CYS A 489 -7.16 -28.24 11.58
CA CYS A 489 -6.56 -26.92 11.82
C CYS A 489 -7.34 -26.16 12.89
N ILE A 490 -6.65 -25.70 13.95
CA ILE A 490 -7.24 -25.00 15.11
C ILE A 490 -6.52 -23.68 15.40
N SER A 491 -7.19 -22.77 16.12
CA SER A 491 -6.59 -21.49 16.53
C SER A 491 -5.75 -21.60 17.79
N LEU A 492 -4.56 -20.96 17.78
CA LEU A 492 -3.71 -20.80 18.96
C LEU A 492 -4.29 -19.84 20.01
N SER A 493 -5.14 -18.92 19.58
CA SER A 493 -5.83 -17.96 20.46
C SER A 493 -7.14 -18.50 21.04
N ASP A 494 -7.49 -19.76 20.75
CA ASP A 494 -8.65 -20.46 21.34
C ASP A 494 -8.18 -21.43 22.44
N PRO A 495 -8.33 -21.08 23.75
CA PRO A 495 -7.85 -21.91 24.85
C PRO A 495 -8.50 -23.30 24.91
N ASP A 496 -9.77 -23.41 24.46
CA ASP A 496 -10.48 -24.70 24.51
C ASP A 496 -10.03 -25.60 23.34
N ALA A 497 -9.66 -25.04 22.21
CA ALA A 497 -9.05 -25.79 21.13
C ALA A 497 -7.61 -26.24 21.50
N VAL A 498 -6.83 -25.36 22.14
CA VAL A 498 -5.47 -25.69 22.62
C VAL A 498 -5.45 -26.83 23.61
N LYS A 499 -6.41 -26.91 24.53
CA LYS A 499 -6.57 -28.04 25.48
C LYS A 499 -6.80 -29.41 24.81
N GLN A 500 -7.19 -29.43 23.55
CA GLN A 500 -7.42 -30.64 22.77
C GLN A 500 -6.17 -31.17 22.09
N LEU A 501 -5.06 -30.45 22.14
CA LEU A 501 -3.79 -30.86 21.56
C LEU A 501 -3.26 -32.11 22.28
N ALA A 502 -2.65 -33.02 21.55
CA ALA A 502 -2.11 -34.28 22.01
C ALA A 502 -0.68 -34.50 21.49
N VAL A 503 0.00 -35.50 22.02
CA VAL A 503 1.33 -35.91 21.53
C VAL A 503 1.26 -36.26 20.03
N GLY A 504 2.18 -35.75 19.25
CA GLY A 504 2.23 -35.88 17.78
C GLY A 504 1.31 -34.92 17.02
N ASP A 505 0.71 -33.94 17.71
CA ASP A 505 0.09 -32.77 17.07
C ASP A 505 1.12 -31.65 16.85
N TYR A 506 0.79 -30.67 16.02
CA TYR A 506 1.74 -29.65 15.55
C TYR A 506 1.30 -28.25 15.95
N VAL A 507 2.28 -27.39 16.23
CA VAL A 507 2.07 -25.95 16.45
C VAL A 507 2.94 -25.15 15.49
N ILE A 508 2.32 -24.21 14.75
CA ILE A 508 3.01 -23.27 13.88
C ILE A 508 3.08 -21.91 14.58
N VAL A 509 4.27 -21.49 14.98
CA VAL A 509 4.52 -20.16 15.53
C VAL A 509 5.08 -19.28 14.39
N ALA A 510 4.20 -18.53 13.72
CA ALA A 510 4.56 -17.61 12.67
C ALA A 510 4.96 -16.25 13.25
N ARG A 511 6.04 -15.64 12.74
CA ARG A 511 6.41 -14.27 13.11
C ARG A 511 5.32 -13.28 12.66
N GLY A 512 5.04 -12.32 13.53
CA GLY A 512 3.97 -11.32 13.32
C GLY A 512 2.58 -11.81 13.73
N ARG A 513 2.47 -13.02 14.28
CA ARG A 513 1.22 -13.59 14.82
C ARG A 513 1.27 -13.77 16.34
N ARG A 514 1.94 -12.85 17.01
CA ARG A 514 1.99 -12.73 18.47
C ARG A 514 0.95 -11.72 18.93
N TYR A 515 0.10 -12.14 19.86
CA TYR A 515 -1.04 -11.40 20.40
C TYR A 515 -1.10 -11.58 21.92
N PHE A 516 -1.89 -10.79 22.65
CA PHE A 516 -2.03 -10.97 24.09
C PHE A 516 -2.61 -12.35 24.45
N SER A 517 -3.52 -12.86 23.63
CA SER A 517 -4.18 -14.16 23.84
C SER A 517 -3.25 -15.37 23.67
N ASN A 518 -2.14 -15.25 22.92
CA ASN A 518 -1.24 -16.37 22.65
C ASN A 518 0.21 -16.17 23.15
N ASP A 519 0.54 -15.00 23.69
CA ASP A 519 1.92 -14.65 24.08
C ASP A 519 2.51 -15.62 25.11
N ALA A 520 1.74 -15.98 26.12
CA ALA A 520 2.17 -16.94 27.16
C ALA A 520 2.48 -18.31 26.54
N LEU A 521 1.59 -18.82 25.67
CA LEU A 521 1.76 -20.10 24.99
C LEU A 521 3.01 -20.11 24.10
N ILE A 522 3.20 -19.05 23.29
CA ILE A 522 4.38 -18.90 22.42
C ILE A 522 5.67 -18.85 23.24
N SER A 523 5.65 -18.17 24.39
CA SER A 523 6.81 -18.11 25.29
C SER A 523 7.11 -19.47 25.89
N THR A 524 6.11 -20.20 26.39
CA THR A 524 6.25 -21.56 26.90
C THR A 524 6.86 -22.52 25.86
N LEU A 525 6.34 -22.50 24.63
CA LEU A 525 6.89 -23.32 23.55
C LEU A 525 8.36 -22.97 23.24
N ARG A 526 8.70 -21.69 23.24
CA ARG A 526 10.07 -21.22 22.98
C ARG A 526 11.05 -21.71 24.02
N ASP A 527 10.62 -21.72 25.29
CA ASP A 527 11.49 -22.01 26.44
C ASP A 527 11.59 -23.52 26.72
N HIS A 528 10.57 -24.31 26.36
CA HIS A 528 10.48 -25.73 26.76
C HIS A 528 10.36 -26.72 25.60
N ALA A 529 10.25 -26.27 24.35
CA ALA A 529 10.16 -27.14 23.18
C ALA A 529 11.20 -26.82 22.11
N THR A 530 11.71 -27.86 21.46
CA THR A 530 12.61 -27.68 20.29
C THR A 530 11.80 -27.73 19.02
N PRO A 531 11.91 -26.71 18.14
CA PRO A 531 11.22 -26.74 16.85
C PRO A 531 11.81 -27.85 15.95
N ILE A 532 10.94 -28.60 15.30
CA ILE A 532 11.34 -29.62 14.32
C ILE A 532 11.80 -29.00 12.98
N ALA A 533 11.33 -27.78 12.68
CA ALA A 533 11.73 -27.02 11.52
C ALA A 533 11.66 -25.52 11.78
N GLU A 534 12.59 -24.78 11.18
CA GLU A 534 12.57 -23.31 11.11
C GLU A 534 12.49 -22.87 9.64
N LEU A 535 11.40 -22.21 9.30
CA LEU A 535 11.19 -21.69 7.95
C LEU A 535 11.75 -20.29 7.82
N LYS A 536 12.20 -19.96 6.61
CA LYS A 536 12.78 -18.65 6.29
C LYS A 536 12.16 -18.06 5.03
N LEU A 537 12.05 -16.73 5.01
CA LEU A 537 11.82 -15.94 3.80
C LEU A 537 13.16 -15.32 3.39
N GLY A 538 13.77 -15.85 2.32
CA GLY A 538 15.16 -15.56 2.02
C GLY A 538 16.08 -16.02 3.16
N VAL A 539 16.76 -15.07 3.83
CA VAL A 539 17.63 -15.35 4.98
C VAL A 539 16.95 -15.11 6.33
N VAL A 540 15.74 -14.56 6.34
CA VAL A 540 15.05 -14.13 7.56
C VAL A 540 14.17 -15.25 8.12
N PRO A 541 14.35 -15.70 9.38
CA PRO A 541 13.45 -16.65 10.03
C PRO A 541 12.01 -16.11 10.04
N SER A 542 11.05 -16.93 9.64
CA SER A 542 9.66 -16.51 9.44
C SER A 542 8.63 -17.32 10.22
N ALA A 543 8.89 -18.60 10.45
CA ALA A 543 8.05 -19.44 11.27
C ALA A 543 8.84 -20.59 11.89
N LYS A 544 8.37 -21.08 13.04
CA LYS A 544 8.86 -22.30 13.68
C LYS A 544 7.73 -23.32 13.76
N ILE A 545 8.04 -24.57 13.49
CA ILE A 545 7.12 -25.69 13.58
C ILE A 545 7.55 -26.54 14.78
N TYR A 546 6.63 -26.79 15.68
CA TYR A 546 6.82 -27.67 16.83
C TYR A 546 5.94 -28.90 16.66
N GLU A 547 6.50 -30.08 16.87
CA GLU A 547 5.75 -31.31 17.10
C GLU A 547 5.67 -31.53 18.62
N LEU A 548 4.47 -31.72 19.12
CA LEU A 548 4.24 -31.83 20.57
C LEU A 548 4.62 -33.23 21.06
N ASP A 549 5.63 -33.29 21.89
CA ASP A 549 5.95 -34.45 22.71
C ASP A 549 5.28 -34.35 24.10
N GLN A 550 5.47 -35.35 24.93
CA GLN A 550 4.88 -35.39 26.29
C GLN A 550 5.37 -34.22 27.17
N SER A 551 6.63 -33.80 27.00
CA SER A 551 7.21 -32.71 27.78
C SER A 551 6.65 -31.36 27.35
N ALA A 552 6.60 -31.08 26.04
CA ALA A 552 6.01 -29.85 25.51
C ALA A 552 4.52 -29.73 25.89
N LEU A 553 3.77 -30.85 25.80
CA LEU A 553 2.35 -30.86 26.12
C LEU A 553 2.09 -30.61 27.63
N SER A 554 2.89 -31.18 28.52
CA SER A 554 2.74 -30.97 29.96
C SER A 554 3.05 -29.55 30.42
N ASN A 555 3.80 -28.79 29.64
CA ASN A 555 4.08 -27.39 29.92
C ASN A 555 3.02 -26.45 29.30
N LEU A 556 2.19 -26.94 28.37
CA LEU A 556 1.11 -26.17 27.74
C LEU A 556 -0.21 -26.26 28.53
N HIS A 557 -0.38 -27.32 29.34
CA HIS A 557 -1.53 -27.55 30.18
C HIS A 557 -1.22 -27.25 31.66
#